data_86e99a102c15432df7e87f50cedb008a
#
_entry.id   86e99a102c15432df7e87f50cedb008a
#
_cell.length_a   1.000
_cell.length_b   1.000
_cell.length_c   1.000
_cell.angle_alpha   90.00
_cell.angle_beta   90.00
_cell.angle_gamma   90.00
#
_symmetry.space_group_name_H-M   'P 1'
#
loop_
_entity.id
_entity.type
_entity.pdbx_description
1 polymer ?
#
loop_
_entity_poly.entity_id
_entity_poly.type
_entity_poly.pdbx_seq_one_letter_code
_entity_poly.pdbx_strand_id
1 'polypeptide(L)'
;MVTSEARGKAGLPALTTEQAARPEPTRAKLIGLILGPVLALVLFLLLPDSLGTGGRITAGVAALMATWWATEALPIPVTALLPMLLFPMLLPEVGIADVAPSYGADVIFLFMGGFMLALAMQKWNLHKRMALAIVASVGSNPVRLIGGFMVATGFITMWVSNTAATIMMLPVGISVVGLVIQLRGGKKDANFATALMLGIAYSASIGSVATLIGTPPNALMVGFLAENHDITIGFGQWMMVGVPLALTFLVVAWVVITRFVYPPATKKLEGAQDLIREELREMGPISRGEKLVAVVFVLAATSWIAIPLLARNETISSALPFLGDISDSVIAIAVAVALFLIPVDRQNRLLDWETAVRLPWGILLLFGGGIALSKQFGDTGLSEWIGLQVGVLENVPTWVMVLCIAVLVLLLTELTSNTATTATFLPVVAGIAMGMDLPVMTLVVPAVLAASMAFMLPVATPPNAVVFGSGHVSIGQMLRGGVWLNIIAVFMVMFTMYAFAGWAFGITL
;
A
#
# COMPACT_ATOMS: atom_id res chain seq x y z
N MET A 1 17.84 -65.98 -16.57
CA MET A 1 17.52 -66.40 -15.17
C MET A 1 17.98 -65.30 -14.26
N VAL A 2 17.15 -64.90 -13.31
CA VAL A 2 17.33 -63.96 -12.20
C VAL A 2 17.03 -62.50 -12.55
N THR A 3 15.81 -62.16 -12.46
CA THR A 3 14.98 -61.25 -11.64
C THR A 3 15.53 -59.85 -11.42
N SER A 4 14.90 -58.92 -12.13
CA SER A 4 14.84 -57.48 -11.85
C SER A 4 13.55 -57.24 -11.06
N GLU A 5 13.67 -57.01 -9.77
CA GLU A 5 12.54 -56.59 -8.93
C GLU A 5 12.82 -55.25 -8.24
N ALA A 6 11.79 -54.42 -8.32
CA ALA A 6 11.35 -53.45 -7.34
C ALA A 6 12.25 -52.20 -7.09
N ARG A 7 12.00 -51.15 -7.86
CA ARG A 7 12.00 -49.81 -7.29
C ARG A 7 10.56 -49.30 -7.20
N GLY A 8 10.02 -49.37 -5.98
CA GLY A 8 8.70 -48.87 -5.64
C GLY A 8 8.57 -47.39 -5.92
N LYS A 9 7.58 -47.05 -6.75
CA LYS A 9 7.03 -45.69 -6.86
C LYS A 9 6.36 -45.37 -5.53
N ALA A 10 7.00 -44.54 -4.70
CA ALA A 10 6.31 -43.87 -3.63
C ALA A 10 5.33 -42.90 -4.29
N GLY A 11 4.07 -43.31 -4.40
CA GLY A 11 2.97 -42.44 -4.81
C GLY A 11 2.81 -41.36 -3.77
N LEU A 12 3.02 -40.12 -4.20
CA LEU A 12 2.51 -38.95 -3.46
C LEU A 12 1.00 -39.15 -3.25
N PRO A 13 0.46 -39.03 -2.03
CA PRO A 13 -0.97 -39.08 -1.82
C PRO A 13 -1.60 -37.98 -2.69
N ALA A 14 -2.56 -38.36 -3.53
CA ALA A 14 -3.40 -37.43 -4.22
C ALA A 14 -3.97 -36.46 -3.15
N LEU A 15 -3.68 -35.19 -3.30
CA LEU A 15 -4.36 -34.14 -2.55
C LEU A 15 -5.84 -34.27 -2.92
N THR A 16 -6.59 -34.97 -2.10
CA THR A 16 -8.04 -34.89 -2.11
C THR A 16 -8.34 -33.40 -1.97
N THR A 17 -9.05 -32.85 -2.93
CA THR A 17 -9.73 -31.56 -2.83
C THR A 17 -10.74 -31.70 -1.69
N GLU A 18 -10.28 -31.65 -0.44
CA GLU A 18 -11.10 -31.22 0.66
C GLU A 18 -11.62 -29.86 0.25
N GLN A 19 -12.90 -29.80 -0.01
CA GLN A 19 -13.64 -28.55 -0.11
C GLN A 19 -13.32 -27.81 1.17
N ALA A 20 -12.39 -26.84 1.08
CA ALA A 20 -12.11 -25.96 2.19
C ALA A 20 -13.47 -25.37 2.58
N ALA A 21 -13.95 -25.76 3.74
CA ALA A 21 -15.21 -25.29 4.27
C ALA A 21 -15.16 -23.76 4.16
N ARG A 22 -16.10 -23.18 3.38
CA ARG A 22 -16.18 -21.73 3.25
C ARG A 22 -16.30 -21.17 4.65
N PRO A 23 -15.41 -20.31 5.12
CA PRO A 23 -15.51 -19.78 6.46
C PRO A 23 -16.90 -19.14 6.60
N GLU A 24 -17.63 -19.54 7.63
CA GLU A 24 -18.93 -18.94 7.93
C GLU A 24 -18.77 -17.42 7.98
N PRO A 25 -19.72 -16.65 7.43
CA PRO A 25 -19.64 -15.20 7.43
C PRO A 25 -19.51 -14.72 8.88
N THR A 26 -18.48 -13.96 9.17
CA THR A 26 -18.26 -13.41 10.51
C THR A 26 -19.47 -12.54 10.90
N ARG A 27 -19.81 -12.48 12.19
CA ARG A 27 -20.93 -11.63 12.69
C ARG A 27 -20.80 -10.19 12.18
N ALA A 28 -19.59 -9.67 12.06
CA ALA A 28 -19.33 -8.34 11.51
C ALA A 28 -19.83 -8.18 10.07
N LYS A 29 -19.61 -9.18 9.21
CA LYS A 29 -20.09 -9.15 7.81
C LYS A 29 -21.60 -9.15 7.72
N LEU A 30 -22.26 -9.97 8.53
CA LEU A 30 -23.73 -10.02 8.56
C LEU A 30 -24.35 -8.73 9.11
N ILE A 31 -23.75 -8.17 10.17
CA ILE A 31 -24.18 -6.87 10.71
C ILE A 31 -23.98 -5.78 9.66
N GLY A 32 -22.82 -5.73 9.01
CA GLY A 32 -22.51 -4.74 7.99
C GLY A 32 -23.46 -4.77 6.81
N LEU A 33 -23.86 -5.99 6.37
CA LEU A 33 -24.79 -6.17 5.26
C LEU A 33 -26.15 -5.47 5.50
N ILE A 34 -26.62 -5.47 6.74
CA ILE A 34 -27.88 -4.81 7.14
C ILE A 34 -27.63 -3.35 7.53
N LEU A 35 -26.56 -3.08 8.26
CA LEU A 35 -26.26 -1.75 8.79
C LEU A 35 -25.99 -0.75 7.68
N GLY A 36 -25.31 -1.15 6.61
CA GLY A 36 -24.99 -0.27 5.46
C GLY A 36 -26.25 0.34 4.84
N PRO A 37 -27.21 -0.45 4.34
CA PRO A 37 -28.48 0.06 3.80
C PRO A 37 -29.30 0.87 4.83
N VAL A 38 -29.28 0.47 6.10
CA VAL A 38 -29.98 1.21 7.17
C VAL A 38 -29.36 2.59 7.36
N LEU A 39 -28.02 2.69 7.45
CA LEU A 39 -27.33 3.98 7.58
C LEU A 39 -27.54 4.85 6.35
N ALA A 40 -27.52 4.26 5.14
CA ALA A 40 -27.81 4.99 3.91
C ALA A 40 -29.19 5.62 3.95
N LEU A 41 -30.21 4.86 4.36
CA LEU A 41 -31.58 5.35 4.48
C LEU A 41 -31.72 6.40 5.59
N VAL A 42 -31.10 6.16 6.73
CA VAL A 42 -31.13 7.09 7.87
C VAL A 42 -30.51 8.43 7.48
N LEU A 43 -29.34 8.43 6.83
CA LEU A 43 -28.72 9.68 6.36
C LEU A 43 -29.57 10.37 5.30
N PHE A 44 -30.11 9.63 4.35
CA PHE A 44 -31.03 10.22 3.34
C PHE A 44 -32.22 10.92 4.00
N LEU A 45 -32.77 10.37 5.08
CA LEU A 45 -33.94 10.95 5.77
C LEU A 45 -33.59 12.08 6.74
N LEU A 46 -32.42 12.05 7.37
CA LEU A 46 -32.03 13.02 8.41
C LEU A 46 -31.30 14.25 7.84
N LEU A 47 -30.64 14.11 6.69
CA LEU A 47 -29.94 15.25 6.10
C LEU A 47 -30.95 16.30 5.60
N PRO A 48 -30.63 17.58 5.77
CA PRO A 48 -31.55 18.68 5.47
C PRO A 48 -31.84 18.80 3.96
N ASP A 49 -33.03 19.26 3.63
CA ASP A 49 -33.45 19.46 2.24
C ASP A 49 -32.60 20.51 1.49
N SER A 50 -31.93 21.39 2.24
CA SER A 50 -30.97 22.37 1.66
C SER A 50 -29.79 21.73 0.92
N LEU A 51 -29.45 20.47 1.25
CA LEU A 51 -28.43 19.70 0.53
C LEU A 51 -28.92 19.21 -0.86
N GLY A 52 -30.24 19.23 -1.09
CA GLY A 52 -30.83 18.66 -2.28
C GLY A 52 -30.89 17.12 -2.27
N THR A 53 -31.71 16.57 -3.16
CA THR A 53 -31.91 15.11 -3.24
C THR A 53 -30.62 14.41 -3.68
N GLY A 54 -29.87 14.99 -4.61
CA GLY A 54 -28.61 14.43 -5.10
C GLY A 54 -27.57 14.26 -3.98
N GLY A 55 -27.33 15.31 -3.20
CA GLY A 55 -26.38 15.26 -2.08
C GLY A 55 -26.78 14.27 -0.99
N ARG A 56 -28.09 14.15 -0.68
CA ARG A 56 -28.62 13.18 0.28
C ARG A 56 -28.44 11.73 -0.20
N ILE A 57 -28.67 11.45 -1.49
CA ILE A 57 -28.41 10.14 -2.10
C ILE A 57 -26.91 9.83 -2.04
N THR A 58 -26.06 10.78 -2.44
CA THR A 58 -24.61 10.61 -2.44
C THR A 58 -24.09 10.31 -1.02
N ALA A 59 -24.55 11.03 0.00
CA ALA A 59 -24.23 10.76 1.40
C ALA A 59 -24.68 9.35 1.83
N GLY A 60 -25.88 8.93 1.41
CA GLY A 60 -26.38 7.58 1.66
C GLY A 60 -25.52 6.49 1.00
N VAL A 61 -25.17 6.65 -0.27
CA VAL A 61 -24.30 5.72 -1.00
C VAL A 61 -22.90 5.67 -0.36
N ALA A 62 -22.36 6.82 0.05
CA ALA A 62 -21.08 6.89 0.75
C ALA A 62 -21.10 6.11 2.08
N ALA A 63 -22.16 6.29 2.89
CA ALA A 63 -22.30 5.56 4.15
C ALA A 63 -22.46 4.05 3.95
N LEU A 64 -23.21 3.65 2.92
CA LEU A 64 -23.34 2.23 2.52
C LEU A 64 -21.97 1.64 2.18
N MET A 65 -21.25 2.30 1.26
CA MET A 65 -19.93 1.84 0.81
C MET A 65 -18.92 1.82 1.97
N ALA A 66 -18.86 2.87 2.77
CA ALA A 66 -18.01 2.95 3.95
C ALA A 66 -18.26 1.80 4.94
N THR A 67 -19.53 1.55 5.24
CA THR A 67 -19.94 0.46 6.14
C THR A 67 -19.56 -0.90 5.57
N TRP A 68 -19.78 -1.15 4.27
CA TRP A 68 -19.47 -2.42 3.65
C TRP A 68 -17.96 -2.61 3.44
N TRP A 69 -17.21 -1.56 3.21
CA TRP A 69 -15.74 -1.62 3.20
C TRP A 69 -15.16 -1.89 4.59
N ALA A 70 -15.68 -1.21 5.62
CA ALA A 70 -15.19 -1.38 7.00
C ALA A 70 -15.49 -2.76 7.58
N THR A 71 -16.68 -3.33 7.25
CA THR A 71 -17.10 -4.64 7.74
C THR A 71 -16.77 -5.79 6.81
N GLU A 72 -16.27 -5.50 5.62
CA GLU A 72 -16.11 -6.46 4.51
C GLU A 72 -17.39 -7.28 4.27
N ALA A 73 -18.56 -6.64 4.39
CA ALA A 73 -19.86 -7.26 4.14
C ALA A 73 -19.93 -7.92 2.77
N LEU A 74 -19.39 -7.25 1.76
CA LEU A 74 -19.03 -7.79 0.45
C LEU A 74 -17.52 -7.67 0.24
N PRO A 75 -16.94 -8.43 -0.71
CA PRO A 75 -15.56 -8.19 -1.13
C PRO A 75 -15.35 -6.72 -1.52
N ILE A 76 -14.26 -6.11 -1.06
CA ILE A 76 -13.96 -4.68 -1.29
C ILE A 76 -14.15 -4.26 -2.76
N PRO A 77 -13.69 -5.03 -3.77
CA PRO A 77 -13.90 -4.66 -5.18
C PRO A 77 -15.36 -4.70 -5.62
N VAL A 78 -16.18 -5.55 -5.01
CA VAL A 78 -17.61 -5.64 -5.35
C VAL A 78 -18.35 -4.41 -4.81
N THR A 79 -18.05 -3.98 -3.59
CA THR A 79 -18.56 -2.72 -3.03
C THR A 79 -18.17 -1.52 -3.89
N ALA A 80 -16.96 -1.55 -4.48
CA ALA A 80 -16.48 -0.51 -5.37
C ALA A 80 -17.26 -0.39 -6.70
N LEU A 81 -18.08 -1.36 -7.06
CA LEU A 81 -18.97 -1.29 -8.25
C LEU A 81 -20.31 -0.59 -7.93
N LEU A 82 -20.62 -0.33 -6.66
CA LEU A 82 -21.87 0.31 -6.29
C LEU A 82 -22.13 1.68 -6.93
N PRO A 83 -21.13 2.57 -7.09
CA PRO A 83 -21.33 3.83 -7.79
C PRO A 83 -21.87 3.64 -9.21
N MET A 84 -21.34 2.66 -9.95
CA MET A 84 -21.76 2.37 -11.32
C MET A 84 -23.20 1.81 -11.39
N LEU A 85 -23.67 1.19 -10.31
CA LEU A 85 -25.02 0.68 -10.19
C LEU A 85 -25.98 1.74 -9.61
N LEU A 86 -25.64 2.33 -8.46
CA LEU A 86 -26.59 3.11 -7.68
C LEU A 86 -26.79 4.53 -8.21
N PHE A 87 -25.75 5.20 -8.66
CA PHE A 87 -25.90 6.57 -9.16
C PHE A 87 -26.78 6.65 -10.39
N PRO A 88 -26.62 5.83 -11.46
CA PRO A 88 -27.52 5.84 -12.59
C PRO A 88 -28.97 5.42 -12.23
N MET A 89 -29.16 4.62 -11.17
CA MET A 89 -30.50 4.20 -10.72
C MET A 89 -31.22 5.25 -9.87
N LEU A 90 -30.47 6.02 -9.07
CA LEU A 90 -31.03 6.91 -8.05
C LEU A 90 -30.96 8.38 -8.44
N LEU A 91 -30.05 8.76 -9.35
CA LEU A 91 -29.86 10.12 -9.85
C LEU A 91 -30.25 10.16 -11.34
N PRO A 92 -31.45 10.70 -11.70
CA PRO A 92 -31.95 10.66 -13.06
C PRO A 92 -31.05 11.38 -14.09
N GLU A 93 -30.23 12.32 -13.63
CA GLU A 93 -29.32 13.12 -14.46
C GLU A 93 -27.95 12.45 -14.68
N VAL A 94 -27.68 11.34 -13.96
CA VAL A 94 -26.40 10.62 -14.01
C VAL A 94 -26.56 9.31 -14.75
N GLY A 95 -25.97 9.21 -15.94
CA GLY A 95 -25.91 7.97 -16.70
C GLY A 95 -24.70 7.10 -16.36
N ILE A 96 -24.71 5.86 -16.82
CA ILE A 96 -23.53 4.98 -16.69
C ILE A 96 -22.30 5.57 -17.40
N ALA A 97 -22.52 6.34 -18.48
CA ALA A 97 -21.47 7.03 -19.24
C ALA A 97 -20.77 8.13 -18.44
N ASP A 98 -21.43 8.68 -17.42
CA ASP A 98 -20.85 9.69 -16.55
C ASP A 98 -20.01 9.10 -15.41
N VAL A 99 -20.34 7.87 -15.01
CA VAL A 99 -19.67 7.14 -13.92
C VAL A 99 -18.53 6.25 -14.44
N ALA A 100 -18.71 5.59 -15.57
CA ALA A 100 -17.76 4.62 -16.13
C ALA A 100 -16.35 5.19 -16.39
N PRO A 101 -16.16 6.44 -16.84
CA PRO A 101 -14.82 7.02 -17.03
C PRO A 101 -13.95 6.99 -15.78
N SER A 102 -14.52 7.09 -14.57
CA SER A 102 -13.78 7.01 -13.32
C SER A 102 -13.04 5.67 -13.13
N TYR A 103 -13.53 4.58 -13.76
CA TYR A 103 -12.87 3.26 -13.75
C TYR A 103 -11.78 3.12 -14.82
N GLY A 104 -11.62 4.13 -15.66
CA GLY A 104 -10.56 4.25 -16.67
C GLY A 104 -9.68 5.48 -16.44
N ALA A 105 -9.67 6.04 -15.24
CA ALA A 105 -8.83 7.19 -14.88
C ALA A 105 -7.34 6.89 -15.11
N ASP A 106 -6.56 7.92 -15.48
CA ASP A 106 -5.15 7.82 -15.86
C ASP A 106 -4.30 7.07 -14.81
N VAL A 107 -4.54 7.36 -13.53
CA VAL A 107 -3.84 6.73 -12.40
C VAL A 107 -4.02 5.21 -12.36
N ILE A 108 -5.14 4.66 -12.84
CA ILE A 108 -5.39 3.22 -12.87
C ILE A 108 -4.39 2.52 -13.80
N PHE A 109 -4.07 3.16 -14.94
CA PHE A 109 -3.08 2.65 -15.89
C PHE A 109 -1.65 2.79 -15.37
N LEU A 110 -1.34 3.85 -14.62
CA LEU A 110 -0.06 3.98 -13.91
C LEU A 110 0.17 2.76 -12.99
N PHE A 111 -0.84 2.43 -12.17
CA PHE A 111 -0.75 1.31 -11.26
C PHE A 111 -0.75 -0.05 -11.95
N MET A 112 -1.54 -0.21 -13.00
CA MET A 112 -1.54 -1.43 -13.80
C MET A 112 -0.15 -1.71 -14.37
N GLY A 113 0.51 -0.73 -14.96
CA GLY A 113 1.87 -0.88 -15.49
C GLY A 113 2.90 -1.11 -14.38
N GLY A 114 2.80 -0.38 -13.27
CA GLY A 114 3.66 -0.57 -12.09
C GLY A 114 3.54 -1.97 -11.48
N PHE A 115 2.32 -2.49 -11.35
CA PHE A 115 2.08 -3.86 -10.88
C PHE A 115 2.58 -4.92 -11.88
N MET A 116 2.48 -4.69 -13.19
CA MET A 116 3.07 -5.58 -14.19
C MET A 116 4.60 -5.64 -14.05
N LEU A 117 5.25 -4.51 -13.83
CA LEU A 117 6.68 -4.45 -13.55
C LEU A 117 7.04 -5.21 -12.26
N ALA A 118 6.25 -5.03 -11.19
CA ALA A 118 6.42 -5.76 -9.94
C ALA A 118 6.26 -7.28 -10.12
N LEU A 119 5.27 -7.72 -10.90
CA LEU A 119 5.08 -9.13 -11.23
C LEU A 119 6.23 -9.71 -12.06
N ALA A 120 6.81 -8.94 -12.98
CA ALA A 120 8.00 -9.35 -13.71
C ALA A 120 9.21 -9.50 -12.78
N MET A 121 9.41 -8.56 -11.83
CA MET A 121 10.44 -8.68 -10.79
C MET A 121 10.24 -9.94 -9.92
N GLN A 122 8.99 -10.28 -9.60
CA GLN A 122 8.65 -11.49 -8.85
C GLN A 122 8.89 -12.75 -9.67
N LYS A 123 8.43 -12.80 -10.92
CA LYS A 123 8.60 -13.94 -11.82
C LYS A 123 10.06 -14.35 -11.97
N TRP A 124 10.97 -13.38 -12.07
CA TRP A 124 12.40 -13.61 -12.22
C TRP A 124 13.20 -13.57 -10.91
N ASN A 125 12.54 -13.53 -9.75
CA ASN A 125 13.15 -13.50 -8.42
C ASN A 125 14.14 -12.34 -8.18
N LEU A 126 14.11 -11.27 -8.98
CA LEU A 126 14.99 -10.11 -8.81
C LEU A 126 14.82 -9.48 -7.43
N HIS A 127 13.57 -9.30 -6.96
CA HIS A 127 13.24 -8.76 -5.65
C HIS A 127 13.85 -9.60 -4.51
N LYS A 128 13.84 -10.95 -4.61
CA LYS A 128 14.46 -11.86 -3.61
C LYS A 128 15.97 -11.66 -3.57
N ARG A 129 16.61 -11.62 -4.73
CA ARG A 129 18.07 -11.40 -4.82
C ARG A 129 18.49 -10.06 -4.22
N MET A 130 17.79 -8.98 -4.56
CA MET A 130 18.06 -7.64 -4.03
C MET A 130 17.93 -7.63 -2.50
N ALA A 131 16.85 -8.19 -1.96
CA ALA A 131 16.62 -8.26 -0.52
C ALA A 131 17.73 -9.04 0.20
N LEU A 132 18.07 -10.25 -0.28
CA LEU A 132 19.12 -11.08 0.31
C LEU A 132 20.50 -10.40 0.21
N ALA A 133 20.80 -9.71 -0.89
CA ALA A 133 22.05 -8.97 -1.05
C ALA A 133 22.17 -7.83 -0.02
N ILE A 134 21.09 -7.10 0.24
CA ILE A 134 21.07 -6.06 1.29
C ILE A 134 21.31 -6.69 2.66
N VAL A 135 20.58 -7.75 3.02
CA VAL A 135 20.72 -8.39 4.33
C VAL A 135 22.12 -9.01 4.50
N ALA A 136 22.69 -9.63 3.45
CA ALA A 136 24.04 -10.20 3.46
C ALA A 136 25.14 -9.17 3.70
N SER A 137 24.89 -7.88 3.42
CA SER A 137 25.89 -6.80 3.56
C SER A 137 26.05 -6.28 5.01
N VAL A 138 25.10 -6.57 5.92
CA VAL A 138 25.00 -5.89 7.23
C VAL A 138 25.80 -6.57 8.36
N GLY A 139 26.30 -7.78 8.13
CA GLY A 139 27.08 -8.54 9.12
C GLY A 139 26.25 -9.28 10.17
N SER A 140 26.93 -9.80 11.21
CA SER A 140 26.37 -10.75 12.19
C SER A 140 25.92 -10.11 13.51
N ASN A 141 25.86 -8.78 13.62
CA ASN A 141 25.32 -8.11 14.80
C ASN A 141 23.78 -8.17 14.78
N PRO A 142 23.11 -8.69 15.83
CA PRO A 142 21.65 -8.87 15.86
C PRO A 142 20.87 -7.61 15.54
N VAL A 143 21.24 -6.48 16.14
CA VAL A 143 20.58 -5.19 15.94
C VAL A 143 20.74 -4.70 14.51
N ARG A 144 21.96 -4.81 13.95
CA ARG A 144 22.23 -4.46 12.55
C ARG A 144 21.50 -5.40 11.60
N LEU A 145 21.45 -6.68 11.91
CA LEU A 145 20.76 -7.68 11.08
C LEU A 145 19.27 -7.37 10.98
N ILE A 146 18.60 -7.04 12.12
CA ILE A 146 17.20 -6.57 12.09
C ILE A 146 17.08 -5.33 11.20
N GLY A 147 17.97 -4.35 11.34
CA GLY A 147 18.01 -3.17 10.46
C GLY A 147 18.18 -3.52 8.98
N GLY A 148 19.04 -4.50 8.67
CA GLY A 148 19.22 -5.03 7.30
C GLY A 148 17.93 -5.63 6.73
N PHE A 149 17.21 -6.44 7.51
CA PHE A 149 15.90 -6.95 7.12
C PHE A 149 14.88 -5.82 6.91
N MET A 150 14.88 -4.81 7.81
CA MET A 150 13.96 -3.67 7.67
C MET A 150 14.28 -2.85 6.42
N VAL A 151 15.54 -2.55 6.14
CA VAL A 151 15.94 -1.82 4.93
C VAL A 151 15.62 -2.63 3.68
N ALA A 152 15.93 -3.93 3.67
CA ALA A 152 15.64 -4.81 2.53
C ALA A 152 14.13 -4.87 2.24
N THR A 153 13.31 -5.13 3.27
CA THR A 153 11.86 -5.20 3.12
C THR A 153 11.28 -3.84 2.71
N GLY A 154 11.69 -2.75 3.40
CA GLY A 154 11.23 -1.40 3.09
C GLY A 154 11.58 -0.97 1.65
N PHE A 155 12.79 -1.29 1.17
CA PHE A 155 13.19 -1.01 -0.19
C PHE A 155 12.37 -1.80 -1.23
N ILE A 156 12.14 -3.08 -0.99
CA ILE A 156 11.33 -3.91 -1.90
C ILE A 156 9.88 -3.43 -1.96
N THR A 157 9.29 -3.03 -0.83
CA THR A 157 7.90 -2.59 -0.78
C THR A 157 7.64 -1.23 -1.41
N MET A 158 8.66 -0.48 -1.73
CA MET A 158 8.52 0.70 -2.60
C MET A 158 7.99 0.32 -3.99
N TRP A 159 8.24 -0.91 -4.47
CA TRP A 159 8.01 -1.35 -5.85
C TRP A 159 7.13 -2.59 -5.95
N VAL A 160 7.08 -3.40 -4.90
CA VAL A 160 6.34 -4.68 -4.84
C VAL A 160 5.37 -4.62 -3.67
N SER A 161 4.24 -5.32 -3.77
CA SER A 161 3.24 -5.28 -2.70
C SER A 161 3.80 -5.70 -1.33
N ASN A 162 3.36 -5.02 -0.27
CA ASN A 162 3.76 -5.26 1.12
C ASN A 162 3.62 -6.72 1.52
N THR A 163 2.52 -7.34 1.10
CA THR A 163 2.23 -8.75 1.38
C THR A 163 3.27 -9.67 0.74
N ALA A 164 3.57 -9.46 -0.55
CA ALA A 164 4.53 -10.30 -1.27
C ALA A 164 5.94 -10.18 -0.69
N ALA A 165 6.38 -8.96 -0.36
CA ALA A 165 7.67 -8.72 0.27
C ALA A 165 7.76 -9.38 1.65
N THR A 166 6.70 -9.28 2.47
CA THR A 166 6.64 -9.89 3.80
C THR A 166 6.66 -11.42 3.72
N ILE A 167 5.84 -12.02 2.84
CA ILE A 167 5.82 -13.49 2.64
C ILE A 167 7.19 -14.00 2.18
N MET A 168 7.90 -13.25 1.35
CA MET A 168 9.24 -13.64 0.89
C MET A 168 10.29 -13.53 2.01
N MET A 169 10.24 -12.48 2.83
CA MET A 169 11.23 -12.24 3.88
C MET A 169 11.01 -13.10 5.13
N LEU A 170 9.77 -13.51 5.39
CA LEU A 170 9.40 -14.27 6.58
C LEU A 170 10.15 -15.60 6.71
N PRO A 171 10.25 -16.50 5.70
CA PRO A 171 11.00 -17.75 5.82
C PRO A 171 12.48 -17.52 6.13
N VAL A 172 13.10 -16.51 5.52
CA VAL A 172 14.50 -16.15 5.79
C VAL A 172 14.65 -15.69 7.25
N GLY A 173 13.73 -14.85 7.73
CA GLY A 173 13.68 -14.41 9.12
C GLY A 173 13.50 -15.57 10.10
N ILE A 174 12.61 -16.54 9.80
CA ILE A 174 12.39 -17.75 10.61
C ILE A 174 13.66 -18.59 10.66
N SER A 175 14.36 -18.77 9.54
CA SER A 175 15.63 -19.51 9.48
C SER A 175 16.69 -18.87 10.37
N VAL A 176 16.78 -17.53 10.38
CA VAL A 176 17.70 -16.80 11.27
C VAL A 176 17.29 -16.96 12.74
N VAL A 177 15.99 -16.92 13.07
CA VAL A 177 15.51 -17.19 14.44
C VAL A 177 15.87 -18.61 14.88
N GLY A 178 15.71 -19.60 13.99
CA GLY A 178 16.11 -20.98 14.22
C GLY A 178 17.60 -21.13 14.54
N LEU A 179 18.46 -20.47 13.76
CA LEU A 179 19.89 -20.43 14.02
C LEU A 179 20.21 -19.83 15.40
N VAL A 180 19.55 -18.74 15.78
CA VAL A 180 19.74 -18.13 17.13
C VAL A 180 19.39 -19.09 18.24
N ILE A 181 18.33 -19.88 18.10
CA ILE A 181 17.94 -20.91 19.07
C ILE A 181 19.02 -21.98 19.18
N GLN A 182 19.59 -22.43 18.06
CA GLN A 182 20.68 -23.42 18.05
C GLN A 182 21.94 -22.88 18.73
N LEU A 183 22.38 -21.66 18.38
CA LEU A 183 23.55 -21.01 18.96
C LEU A 183 23.43 -20.79 20.48
N ARG A 184 22.21 -20.69 21.00
CA ARG A 184 21.91 -20.53 22.42
C ARG A 184 21.60 -21.85 23.14
N GLY A 185 21.98 -22.99 22.56
CA GLY A 185 21.74 -24.29 23.15
C GLY A 185 20.26 -24.61 23.38
N GLY A 186 19.40 -24.26 22.40
CA GLY A 186 17.96 -24.50 22.44
C GLY A 186 17.13 -23.39 23.12
N LYS A 187 17.76 -22.34 23.67
CA LYS A 187 17.05 -21.24 24.33
C LYS A 187 16.65 -20.15 23.35
N LYS A 188 15.35 -19.85 23.28
CA LYS A 188 14.81 -18.77 22.42
C LYS A 188 15.22 -17.39 22.94
N ASP A 189 15.68 -16.50 22.05
CA ASP A 189 15.74 -15.06 22.30
C ASP A 189 14.42 -14.44 21.82
N ALA A 190 13.45 -14.35 22.73
CA ALA A 190 12.11 -13.88 22.41
C ALA A 190 12.13 -12.44 21.88
N ASN A 191 12.96 -11.57 22.45
CA ASN A 191 13.08 -10.18 22.00
C ASN A 191 13.65 -10.10 20.59
N PHE A 192 14.71 -10.86 20.29
CA PHE A 192 15.26 -10.90 18.94
C PHE A 192 14.24 -11.38 17.91
N ALA A 193 13.56 -12.51 18.20
CA ALA A 193 12.56 -13.08 17.31
C ALA A 193 11.41 -12.09 17.06
N THR A 194 10.86 -11.49 18.13
CA THR A 194 9.80 -10.50 18.02
C THR A 194 10.25 -9.26 17.26
N ALA A 195 11.44 -8.70 17.59
CA ALA A 195 11.97 -7.53 16.90
C ALA A 195 12.21 -7.77 15.41
N LEU A 196 12.72 -8.95 15.03
CA LEU A 196 12.94 -9.31 13.63
C LEU A 196 11.61 -9.44 12.87
N MET A 197 10.64 -10.16 13.43
CA MET A 197 9.34 -10.38 12.80
C MET A 197 8.57 -9.06 12.64
N LEU A 198 8.46 -8.26 13.71
CA LEU A 198 7.82 -6.95 13.65
C LEU A 198 8.58 -5.99 12.74
N GLY A 199 9.92 -6.06 12.75
CA GLY A 199 10.76 -5.28 11.84
C GLY A 199 10.42 -5.55 10.37
N ILE A 200 10.23 -6.81 9.97
CA ILE A 200 9.80 -7.19 8.61
C ILE A 200 8.42 -6.61 8.31
N ALA A 201 7.43 -6.82 9.19
CA ALA A 201 6.06 -6.36 8.93
C ALA A 201 5.95 -4.83 8.86
N TYR A 202 6.54 -4.14 9.83
CA TYR A 202 6.43 -2.69 9.94
C TYR A 202 7.21 -1.97 8.84
N SER A 203 8.39 -2.48 8.48
CA SER A 203 9.15 -1.91 7.36
C SER A 203 8.45 -2.09 6.02
N ALA A 204 7.64 -3.13 5.85
CA ALA A 204 6.82 -3.29 4.66
C ALA A 204 5.80 -2.15 4.52
N SER A 205 5.12 -1.77 5.60
CA SER A 205 4.18 -0.64 5.59
C SER A 205 4.90 0.70 5.46
N ILE A 206 5.99 0.92 6.21
CA ILE A 206 6.76 2.17 6.17
C ILE A 206 7.39 2.39 4.79
N GLY A 207 8.02 1.37 4.21
CA GLY A 207 8.68 1.48 2.91
C GLY A 207 7.71 1.77 1.77
N SER A 208 6.51 1.23 1.83
CA SER A 208 5.51 1.35 0.77
C SER A 208 5.02 2.77 0.52
N VAL A 209 5.08 3.68 1.51
CA VAL A 209 4.67 5.07 1.31
C VAL A 209 5.64 5.88 0.46
N ALA A 210 6.86 5.37 0.24
CA ALA A 210 7.93 6.07 -0.46
C ALA A 210 7.62 6.37 -1.93
N THR A 211 6.83 5.54 -2.59
CA THR A 211 6.45 5.73 -4.01
C THR A 211 4.93 5.70 -4.19
N LEU A 212 4.46 6.20 -5.33
CA LEU A 212 3.03 6.15 -5.65
C LEU A 212 2.53 4.70 -5.71
N ILE A 213 3.25 3.81 -6.37
CA ILE A 213 2.84 2.40 -6.60
C ILE A 213 3.08 1.48 -5.39
N GLY A 214 3.76 1.94 -4.33
CA GLY A 214 4.08 1.11 -3.19
C GLY A 214 2.87 0.74 -2.33
N THR A 215 1.88 1.62 -2.25
CA THR A 215 0.65 1.37 -1.47
C THR A 215 -0.60 1.95 -2.13
N PRO A 216 -1.73 1.23 -2.13
CA PRO A 216 -2.99 1.68 -2.72
C PRO A 216 -3.52 3.05 -2.22
N PRO A 217 -3.40 3.43 -0.95
CA PRO A 217 -3.76 4.76 -0.48
C PRO A 217 -3.16 5.91 -1.27
N ASN A 218 -1.86 5.83 -1.63
CA ASN A 218 -1.18 6.87 -2.41
C ASN A 218 -1.83 7.04 -3.79
N ALA A 219 -2.18 5.93 -4.43
CA ALA A 219 -2.85 5.92 -5.72
C ALA A 219 -4.22 6.56 -5.69
N LEU A 220 -5.04 6.15 -4.71
CA LEU A 220 -6.37 6.72 -4.51
C LEU A 220 -6.30 8.24 -4.36
N MET A 221 -5.33 8.72 -3.57
CA MET A 221 -5.14 10.14 -3.37
C MET A 221 -4.81 10.86 -4.68
N VAL A 222 -3.84 10.36 -5.43
CA VAL A 222 -3.42 11.02 -6.68
C VAL A 222 -4.54 11.03 -7.71
N GLY A 223 -5.26 9.90 -7.88
CA GLY A 223 -6.42 9.85 -8.75
C GLY A 223 -7.54 10.76 -8.29
N PHE A 224 -7.83 10.79 -7.00
CA PHE A 224 -8.81 11.68 -6.39
C PHE A 224 -8.48 13.16 -6.65
N LEU A 225 -7.24 13.56 -6.40
CA LEU A 225 -6.80 14.95 -6.57
C LEU A 225 -6.81 15.36 -8.05
N ALA A 226 -6.41 14.48 -8.95
CA ALA A 226 -6.41 14.76 -10.39
C ALA A 226 -7.82 14.90 -10.95
N GLU A 227 -8.72 13.97 -10.62
CA GLU A 227 -10.07 13.92 -11.20
C GLU A 227 -11.07 14.91 -10.58
N ASN A 228 -10.85 15.32 -9.33
CA ASN A 228 -11.82 16.15 -8.61
C ASN A 228 -11.32 17.57 -8.28
N HIS A 229 -10.01 17.82 -8.37
CA HIS A 229 -9.42 19.08 -7.95
C HIS A 229 -8.40 19.63 -8.96
N ASP A 230 -8.23 18.99 -10.12
CA ASP A 230 -7.23 19.36 -11.15
C ASP A 230 -5.78 19.44 -10.61
N ILE A 231 -5.49 18.67 -9.53
CA ILE A 231 -4.17 18.63 -8.89
C ILE A 231 -3.45 17.36 -9.31
N THR A 232 -2.41 17.49 -10.13
CA THR A 232 -1.58 16.36 -10.56
C THR A 232 -0.31 16.28 -9.72
N ILE A 233 -0.07 15.10 -9.12
CA ILE A 233 1.16 14.78 -8.39
C ILE A 233 1.93 13.74 -9.19
N GLY A 234 3.08 14.13 -9.74
CA GLY A 234 3.96 13.21 -10.47
C GLY A 234 4.68 12.23 -9.56
N PHE A 235 5.09 11.10 -10.12
CA PHE A 235 5.80 10.02 -9.42
C PHE A 235 7.05 10.52 -8.68
N GLY A 236 7.91 11.28 -9.39
CA GLY A 236 9.11 11.87 -8.78
C GLY A 236 8.80 12.93 -7.73
N GLN A 237 7.73 13.71 -7.92
CA GLN A 237 7.30 14.72 -6.97
C GLN A 237 6.84 14.08 -5.65
N TRP A 238 6.06 12.98 -5.72
CA TRP A 238 5.70 12.23 -4.52
C TRP A 238 6.92 11.67 -3.79
N MET A 239 7.90 11.13 -4.53
CA MET A 239 9.13 10.59 -3.94
C MET A 239 9.92 11.63 -3.13
N MET A 240 9.83 12.93 -3.46
CA MET A 240 10.48 13.99 -2.67
C MET A 240 9.94 14.09 -1.24
N VAL A 241 8.72 13.61 -0.99
CA VAL A 241 8.09 13.55 0.33
C VAL A 241 8.14 12.14 0.90
N GLY A 242 7.74 11.16 0.10
CA GLY A 242 7.59 9.76 0.54
C GLY A 242 8.91 9.09 0.90
N VAL A 243 9.99 9.31 0.11
CA VAL A 243 11.29 8.68 0.38
C VAL A 243 11.94 9.22 1.68
N PRO A 244 12.03 10.53 1.91
CA PRO A 244 12.54 11.06 3.18
C PRO A 244 11.73 10.57 4.38
N LEU A 245 10.39 10.56 4.29
CA LEU A 245 9.53 10.02 5.34
C LEU A 245 9.84 8.54 5.61
N ALA A 246 9.85 7.70 4.58
CA ALA A 246 10.09 6.28 4.74
C ALA A 246 11.47 5.99 5.33
N LEU A 247 12.52 6.65 4.85
CA LEU A 247 13.89 6.47 5.35
C LEU A 247 14.03 6.91 6.81
N THR A 248 13.53 8.09 7.16
CA THR A 248 13.60 8.61 8.53
C THR A 248 12.79 7.73 9.47
N PHE A 249 11.59 7.34 9.07
CA PHE A 249 10.74 6.49 9.91
C PHE A 249 11.27 5.07 10.04
N LEU A 250 11.89 4.48 9.00
CA LEU A 250 12.57 3.19 9.11
C LEU A 250 13.68 3.21 10.15
N VAL A 251 14.51 4.26 10.16
CA VAL A 251 15.59 4.42 11.16
C VAL A 251 15.00 4.56 12.56
N VAL A 252 13.99 5.41 12.74
CA VAL A 252 13.32 5.60 14.02
C VAL A 252 12.67 4.30 14.51
N ALA A 253 11.92 3.61 13.65
CA ALA A 253 11.29 2.34 13.97
C ALA A 253 12.32 1.27 14.36
N TRP A 254 13.43 1.17 13.61
CA TRP A 254 14.54 0.27 13.94
C TRP A 254 15.11 0.55 15.34
N VAL A 255 15.39 1.81 15.66
CA VAL A 255 15.92 2.21 16.98
C VAL A 255 14.90 1.91 18.08
N VAL A 256 13.63 2.28 17.89
CA VAL A 256 12.56 2.05 18.87
C VAL A 256 12.38 0.55 19.14
N ILE A 257 12.25 -0.26 18.10
CA ILE A 257 12.04 -1.69 18.27
C ILE A 257 13.24 -2.36 18.92
N THR A 258 14.47 -2.05 18.48
CA THR A 258 15.66 -2.80 18.90
C THR A 258 16.34 -2.27 20.16
N ARG A 259 16.04 -1.04 20.58
CA ARG A 259 16.67 -0.43 21.77
C ARG A 259 15.72 -0.24 22.94
N PHE A 260 14.44 0.05 22.66
CA PHE A 260 13.49 0.41 23.71
C PHE A 260 12.44 -0.68 23.95
N VAL A 261 11.86 -1.26 22.91
CA VAL A 261 10.70 -2.17 23.05
C VAL A 261 11.15 -3.62 23.18
N TYR A 262 12.01 -4.10 22.27
CA TYR A 262 12.49 -5.49 22.20
C TYR A 262 14.01 -5.56 21.99
N PRO A 263 14.82 -5.09 22.95
CA PRO A 263 16.27 -5.17 22.83
C PRO A 263 16.73 -6.64 22.79
N PRO A 264 17.46 -7.06 21.72
CA PRO A 264 18.00 -8.40 21.61
C PRO A 264 18.99 -8.69 22.75
N ALA A 265 18.85 -9.87 23.37
CA ALA A 265 19.77 -10.30 24.41
C ALA A 265 21.07 -10.89 23.82
N THR A 266 21.01 -11.41 22.62
CA THR A 266 22.15 -12.01 21.91
C THR A 266 23.08 -10.92 21.38
N LYS A 267 24.40 -11.03 21.64
CA LYS A 267 25.37 -10.00 21.24
C LYS A 267 25.98 -10.24 19.86
N LYS A 268 26.11 -11.49 19.41
CA LYS A 268 26.72 -11.88 18.13
C LYS A 268 26.03 -13.13 17.58
N LEU A 269 25.77 -13.15 16.30
CA LEU A 269 25.14 -14.26 15.59
C LEU A 269 26.15 -14.89 14.63
N GLU A 270 27.00 -15.77 15.17
CA GLU A 270 27.95 -16.53 14.35
C GLU A 270 27.18 -17.43 13.38
N GLY A 271 27.55 -17.41 12.09
CA GLY A 271 26.88 -18.19 11.05
C GLY A 271 25.61 -17.56 10.44
N ALA A 272 25.02 -16.51 11.03
CA ALA A 272 23.83 -15.88 10.43
C ALA A 272 24.10 -15.28 9.04
N GLN A 273 25.28 -14.68 8.88
CA GLN A 273 25.67 -14.12 7.58
C GLN A 273 25.96 -15.22 6.55
N ASP A 274 26.50 -16.37 7.00
CA ASP A 274 26.78 -17.50 6.12
C ASP A 274 25.48 -18.16 5.64
N LEU A 275 24.48 -18.28 6.52
CA LEU A 275 23.13 -18.75 6.17
C LEU A 275 22.50 -17.87 5.09
N ILE A 276 22.55 -16.55 5.24
CA ILE A 276 21.99 -15.63 4.25
C ILE A 276 22.77 -15.66 2.94
N ARG A 277 24.10 -15.76 3.01
CA ARG A 277 24.93 -15.92 1.84
C ARG A 277 24.70 -17.26 1.12
N GLU A 278 24.39 -18.31 1.85
CA GLU A 278 24.03 -19.61 1.27
C GLU A 278 22.70 -19.51 0.51
N GLU A 279 21.66 -18.91 1.11
CA GLU A 279 20.40 -18.63 0.42
C GLU A 279 20.65 -17.82 -0.90
N LEU A 280 21.57 -16.85 -0.84
CA LEU A 280 21.91 -16.07 -2.04
C LEU A 280 22.69 -16.90 -3.07
N ARG A 281 23.56 -17.84 -2.64
CA ARG A 281 24.29 -18.77 -3.50
C ARG A 281 23.37 -19.80 -4.14
N GLU A 282 22.39 -20.32 -3.41
CA GLU A 282 21.39 -21.25 -3.94
C GLU A 282 20.57 -20.65 -5.09
N MET A 283 20.42 -19.32 -5.13
CA MET A 283 19.83 -18.67 -6.29
C MET A 283 20.71 -18.75 -7.56
N GLY A 284 21.95 -19.18 -7.44
CA GLY A 284 22.90 -19.25 -8.55
C GLY A 284 23.31 -17.88 -9.10
N PRO A 285 24.00 -17.86 -10.27
CA PRO A 285 24.38 -16.61 -10.93
C PRO A 285 23.15 -15.83 -11.40
N ILE A 286 23.31 -14.51 -11.52
CA ILE A 286 22.22 -13.65 -11.99
C ILE A 286 21.78 -14.07 -13.39
N SER A 287 20.51 -14.44 -13.53
CA SER A 287 19.92 -14.93 -14.77
C SER A 287 19.75 -13.81 -15.80
N ARG A 288 19.56 -14.19 -17.07
CA ARG A 288 19.27 -13.21 -18.14
C ARG A 288 17.95 -12.48 -17.86
N GLY A 289 16.94 -13.19 -17.35
CA GLY A 289 15.64 -12.60 -16.97
C GLY A 289 15.80 -11.55 -15.87
N GLU A 290 16.55 -11.87 -14.80
CA GLU A 290 16.85 -10.89 -13.73
C GLU A 290 17.53 -9.64 -14.26
N LYS A 291 18.55 -9.78 -15.13
CA LYS A 291 19.27 -8.64 -15.72
C LYS A 291 18.36 -7.76 -16.56
N LEU A 292 17.56 -8.36 -17.42
CA LEU A 292 16.66 -7.63 -18.31
C LEU A 292 15.55 -6.90 -17.52
N VAL A 293 14.95 -7.56 -16.52
CA VAL A 293 13.97 -6.90 -15.65
C VAL A 293 14.62 -5.77 -14.84
N ALA A 294 15.85 -5.96 -14.35
CA ALA A 294 16.58 -4.90 -13.66
C ALA A 294 16.81 -3.67 -14.57
N VAL A 295 17.17 -3.89 -15.84
CA VAL A 295 17.33 -2.81 -16.82
C VAL A 295 15.99 -2.09 -17.05
N VAL A 296 14.91 -2.84 -17.29
CA VAL A 296 13.57 -2.24 -17.49
C VAL A 296 13.13 -1.47 -16.25
N PHE A 297 13.38 -2.00 -15.06
CA PHE A 297 13.07 -1.34 -13.78
C PHE A 297 13.83 -0.02 -13.63
N VAL A 298 15.14 -0.02 -13.88
CA VAL A 298 15.97 1.20 -13.79
C VAL A 298 15.53 2.23 -14.82
N LEU A 299 15.22 1.81 -16.05
CA LEU A 299 14.70 2.70 -17.08
C LEU A 299 13.34 3.29 -16.68
N ALA A 300 12.41 2.49 -16.17
CA ALA A 300 11.13 2.97 -15.68
C ALA A 300 11.27 4.01 -14.57
N ALA A 301 12.03 3.68 -13.51
CA ALA A 301 12.26 4.57 -12.38
C ALA A 301 12.96 5.87 -12.81
N THR A 302 13.93 5.77 -13.71
CA THR A 302 14.62 6.94 -14.24
C THR A 302 13.69 7.79 -15.11
N SER A 303 12.85 7.18 -15.95
CA SER A 303 11.90 7.90 -16.80
C SER A 303 10.88 8.67 -15.98
N TRP A 304 10.29 8.07 -14.93
CA TRP A 304 9.34 8.74 -14.04
C TRP A 304 9.94 9.96 -13.32
N ILE A 305 11.24 10.01 -13.12
CA ILE A 305 11.93 11.14 -12.50
C ILE A 305 12.42 12.13 -13.56
N ALA A 306 13.09 11.64 -14.61
CA ALA A 306 13.80 12.48 -15.55
C ALA A 306 12.87 13.16 -16.57
N ILE A 307 11.83 12.48 -17.09
CA ILE A 307 10.96 13.04 -18.13
C ILE A 307 10.25 14.30 -17.64
N PRO A 308 9.58 14.34 -16.45
CA PRO A 308 8.98 15.56 -15.95
C PRO A 308 10.00 16.69 -15.70
N LEU A 309 11.23 16.38 -15.28
CA LEU A 309 12.27 17.38 -15.08
C LEU A 309 12.77 17.95 -16.42
N LEU A 310 12.91 17.11 -17.44
CA LEU A 310 13.32 17.54 -18.79
C LEU A 310 12.21 18.36 -19.45
N ALA A 311 10.95 18.00 -19.28
CA ALA A 311 9.80 18.74 -19.79
C ALA A 311 9.64 20.16 -19.19
N ARG A 312 10.14 20.36 -17.96
CA ARG A 312 10.14 21.70 -17.31
C ARG A 312 11.28 22.61 -17.78
N ASN A 313 12.30 22.06 -18.43
CA ASN A 313 13.41 22.86 -18.95
C ASN A 313 13.04 23.49 -20.29
N GLU A 314 12.96 24.81 -20.34
CA GLU A 314 12.52 25.57 -21.54
C GLU A 314 13.31 25.26 -22.81
N THR A 315 14.61 25.06 -22.68
CA THR A 315 15.48 24.71 -23.83
C THR A 315 15.18 23.32 -24.38
N ILE A 316 14.90 22.36 -23.49
CA ILE A 316 14.62 20.96 -23.88
C ILE A 316 13.19 20.84 -24.36
N SER A 317 12.23 21.45 -23.69
CA SER A 317 10.82 21.40 -24.07
C SER A 317 10.55 22.08 -25.41
N SER A 318 11.27 23.14 -25.73
CA SER A 318 11.19 23.75 -27.06
C SER A 318 11.79 22.90 -28.18
N ALA A 319 12.85 22.13 -27.87
CA ALA A 319 13.46 21.20 -28.82
C ALA A 319 12.71 19.87 -28.97
N LEU A 320 12.06 19.41 -27.90
CA LEU A 320 11.32 18.15 -27.81
C LEU A 320 9.96 18.36 -27.16
N PRO A 321 9.00 19.01 -27.83
CA PRO A 321 7.71 19.37 -27.26
C PRO A 321 6.92 18.17 -26.74
N PHE A 322 7.04 17.00 -27.39
CA PHE A 322 6.31 15.78 -27.03
C PHE A 322 6.65 15.27 -25.61
N LEU A 323 7.74 15.70 -24.99
CA LEU A 323 8.08 15.31 -23.61
C LEU A 323 7.03 15.81 -22.60
N GLY A 324 6.36 16.94 -22.89
CA GLY A 324 5.29 17.46 -22.05
C GLY A 324 4.02 16.60 -22.05
N ASP A 325 3.81 15.81 -23.11
CA ASP A 325 2.64 14.95 -23.28
C ASP A 325 2.85 13.53 -22.68
N ILE A 326 4.08 13.21 -22.24
CA ILE A 326 4.41 11.92 -21.64
C ILE A 326 4.06 11.95 -20.15
N SER A 327 2.87 11.46 -19.81
CA SER A 327 2.46 11.27 -18.41
C SER A 327 3.15 10.04 -17.78
N ASP A 328 3.12 9.97 -16.44
CA ASP A 328 3.61 8.81 -15.70
C ASP A 328 2.91 7.50 -16.11
N SER A 329 1.63 7.58 -16.50
CA SER A 329 0.84 6.45 -16.97
C SER A 329 1.26 5.98 -18.36
N VAL A 330 1.63 6.90 -19.26
CA VAL A 330 2.19 6.54 -20.56
C VAL A 330 3.48 5.76 -20.39
N ILE A 331 4.36 6.20 -19.48
CA ILE A 331 5.60 5.49 -19.14
C ILE A 331 5.27 4.09 -18.60
N ALA A 332 4.32 3.98 -17.69
CA ALA A 332 3.92 2.72 -17.07
C ALA A 332 3.40 1.72 -18.10
N ILE A 333 2.55 2.15 -19.03
CA ILE A 333 2.03 1.30 -20.11
C ILE A 333 3.13 0.95 -21.11
N ALA A 334 4.02 1.88 -21.47
CA ALA A 334 5.16 1.57 -22.34
C ALA A 334 6.06 0.48 -21.71
N VAL A 335 6.32 0.59 -20.40
CA VAL A 335 7.05 -0.44 -19.64
C VAL A 335 6.31 -1.77 -19.65
N ALA A 336 5.00 -1.76 -19.38
CA ALA A 336 4.17 -2.98 -19.42
C ALA A 336 4.26 -3.67 -20.79
N VAL A 337 4.07 -2.94 -21.88
CA VAL A 337 4.18 -3.48 -23.24
C VAL A 337 5.59 -4.01 -23.52
N ALA A 338 6.63 -3.28 -23.12
CA ALA A 338 8.03 -3.71 -23.27
C ALA A 338 8.30 -5.06 -22.58
N LEU A 339 7.72 -5.29 -21.39
CA LEU A 339 7.86 -6.56 -20.67
C LEU A 339 7.33 -7.77 -21.46
N PHE A 340 6.26 -7.59 -22.26
CA PHE A 340 5.75 -8.64 -23.15
C PHE A 340 6.56 -8.79 -24.44
N LEU A 341 7.23 -7.73 -24.89
CA LEU A 341 8.01 -7.76 -26.14
C LEU A 341 9.41 -8.34 -25.95
N ILE A 342 10.07 -8.07 -24.82
CA ILE A 342 11.47 -8.43 -24.58
C ILE A 342 11.62 -9.96 -24.38
N PRO A 343 12.34 -10.69 -25.27
CA PRO A 343 12.57 -12.12 -25.12
C PRO A 343 13.72 -12.39 -24.12
N VAL A 344 13.49 -13.30 -23.18
CA VAL A 344 14.54 -13.84 -22.32
C VAL A 344 15.25 -15.01 -23.02
N ASP A 345 14.45 -15.88 -23.62
CA ASP A 345 14.91 -17.00 -24.44
C ASP A 345 13.93 -17.25 -25.60
N ARG A 346 14.07 -18.38 -26.29
CA ARG A 346 13.20 -18.71 -27.46
C ARG A 346 11.74 -18.94 -27.07
N GLN A 347 11.45 -19.28 -25.81
CA GLN A 347 10.09 -19.65 -25.35
C GLN A 347 9.53 -18.63 -24.37
N ASN A 348 10.37 -17.91 -23.63
CA ASN A 348 9.97 -17.06 -22.55
C ASN A 348 10.17 -15.57 -22.85
N ARG A 349 9.21 -14.76 -22.46
CA ARG A 349 9.27 -13.30 -22.37
C ARG A 349 9.44 -12.85 -20.94
N LEU A 350 9.82 -11.58 -20.73
CA LEU A 350 9.94 -11.02 -19.37
C LEU A 350 8.64 -11.16 -18.58
N LEU A 351 7.51 -10.91 -19.25
CA LEU A 351 6.18 -11.13 -18.69
C LEU A 351 5.35 -11.93 -19.72
N ASP A 352 4.54 -12.86 -19.24
CA ASP A 352 3.49 -13.54 -20.00
C ASP A 352 2.12 -13.15 -19.45
N TRP A 353 1.07 -13.45 -20.24
CA TRP A 353 -0.29 -13.13 -19.87
C TRP A 353 -0.76 -13.90 -18.63
N GLU A 354 -0.34 -15.14 -18.45
CA GLU A 354 -0.67 -15.97 -17.29
C GLU A 354 -0.16 -15.35 -15.96
N THR A 355 1.01 -14.71 -16.00
CA THR A 355 1.52 -13.94 -14.87
C THR A 355 0.78 -12.61 -14.72
N ALA A 356 0.52 -11.90 -15.82
CA ALA A 356 -0.15 -10.61 -15.81
C ALA A 356 -1.58 -10.66 -15.27
N VAL A 357 -2.35 -11.74 -15.52
CA VAL A 357 -3.70 -11.89 -14.92
C VAL A 357 -3.70 -11.99 -13.41
N ARG A 358 -2.55 -12.19 -12.76
CA ARG A 358 -2.40 -12.16 -11.29
C ARG A 358 -2.33 -10.74 -10.73
N LEU A 359 -2.49 -9.72 -11.57
CA LEU A 359 -2.66 -8.34 -11.11
C LEU A 359 -3.74 -8.27 -10.03
N PRO A 360 -3.58 -7.41 -9.03
CA PRO A 360 -4.62 -7.17 -8.02
C PRO A 360 -5.76 -6.34 -8.60
N TRP A 361 -6.52 -6.91 -9.55
CA TRP A 361 -7.65 -6.27 -10.26
C TRP A 361 -8.63 -5.60 -9.31
N GLY A 362 -8.81 -6.18 -8.10
CA GLY A 362 -9.66 -5.62 -7.07
C GLY A 362 -9.23 -4.23 -6.62
N ILE A 363 -7.93 -3.93 -6.62
CA ILE A 363 -7.41 -2.61 -6.28
C ILE A 363 -7.73 -1.61 -7.39
N LEU A 364 -7.60 -2.02 -8.66
CA LEU A 364 -7.92 -1.16 -9.80
C LEU A 364 -9.41 -0.79 -9.83
N LEU A 365 -10.29 -1.75 -9.54
CA LEU A 365 -11.73 -1.51 -9.40
C LEU A 365 -12.05 -0.59 -8.22
N LEU A 366 -11.34 -0.76 -7.10
CA LEU A 366 -11.52 0.07 -5.91
C LEU A 366 -11.16 1.54 -6.21
N PHE A 367 -10.11 1.79 -7.00
CA PHE A 367 -9.78 3.14 -7.44
C PHE A 367 -10.92 3.77 -8.24
N GLY A 368 -11.44 3.04 -9.23
CA GLY A 368 -12.57 3.52 -10.02
C GLY A 368 -13.80 3.85 -9.17
N GLY A 369 -14.15 2.97 -8.24
CA GLY A 369 -15.28 3.20 -7.33
C GLY A 369 -15.08 4.36 -6.36
N GLY A 370 -13.86 4.52 -5.83
CA GLY A 370 -13.51 5.65 -4.96
C GLY A 370 -13.53 6.98 -5.71
N ILE A 371 -12.98 7.05 -6.91
CA ILE A 371 -13.00 8.23 -7.78
C ILE A 371 -14.43 8.57 -8.17
N ALA A 372 -15.24 7.58 -8.58
CA ALA A 372 -16.63 7.78 -8.97
C ALA A 372 -17.49 8.32 -7.80
N LEU A 373 -17.32 7.74 -6.60
CA LEU A 373 -17.99 8.24 -5.40
C LEU A 373 -17.59 9.70 -5.13
N SER A 374 -16.31 9.99 -5.18
CA SER A 374 -15.79 11.30 -4.89
C SER A 374 -16.24 12.38 -5.88
N LYS A 375 -16.30 12.04 -7.17
CA LYS A 375 -16.86 12.93 -8.19
C LYS A 375 -18.29 13.33 -7.84
N GLN A 376 -19.12 12.40 -7.39
CA GLN A 376 -20.49 12.70 -6.98
C GLN A 376 -20.57 13.58 -5.72
N PHE A 377 -19.57 13.55 -4.81
CA PHE A 377 -19.51 14.50 -3.71
C PHE A 377 -19.41 15.95 -4.21
N GLY A 378 -18.61 16.20 -5.26
CA GLY A 378 -18.49 17.50 -5.90
C GLY A 378 -19.77 17.87 -6.68
N ASP A 379 -20.18 17.01 -7.61
CA ASP A 379 -21.28 17.25 -8.55
C ASP A 379 -22.62 17.51 -7.82
N THR A 380 -22.83 16.91 -6.66
CA THR A 380 -24.06 17.05 -5.85
C THR A 380 -23.97 18.09 -4.74
N GLY A 381 -22.84 18.81 -4.62
CA GLY A 381 -22.61 19.83 -3.59
C GLY A 381 -22.41 19.26 -2.18
N LEU A 382 -22.24 17.94 -2.02
CA LEU A 382 -22.07 17.33 -0.70
C LEU A 382 -20.75 17.76 -0.05
N SER A 383 -19.66 17.89 -0.81
CA SER A 383 -18.37 18.38 -0.31
C SER A 383 -18.48 19.81 0.24
N GLU A 384 -19.14 20.68 -0.50
CA GLU A 384 -19.37 22.08 -0.09
C GLU A 384 -20.23 22.15 1.18
N TRP A 385 -21.31 21.36 1.23
CA TRP A 385 -22.17 21.29 2.42
C TRP A 385 -21.39 20.81 3.65
N ILE A 386 -20.54 19.76 3.54
CA ILE A 386 -19.68 19.30 4.64
C ILE A 386 -18.77 20.45 5.08
N GLY A 387 -18.17 21.16 4.13
CA GLY A 387 -17.34 22.33 4.42
C GLY A 387 -18.06 23.37 5.25
N LEU A 388 -19.30 23.71 4.89
CA LEU A 388 -20.11 24.69 5.64
C LEU A 388 -20.41 24.24 7.07
N GLN A 389 -20.60 22.92 7.32
CA GLN A 389 -20.81 22.41 8.68
C GLN A 389 -19.55 22.54 9.55
N VAL A 390 -18.38 22.56 8.93
CA VAL A 390 -17.07 22.66 9.61
C VAL A 390 -16.64 24.11 9.86
N GLY A 391 -17.35 25.10 9.33
CA GLY A 391 -17.05 26.53 9.53
C GLY A 391 -16.92 26.96 10.99
N VAL A 392 -17.52 26.22 11.94
CA VAL A 392 -17.32 26.41 13.38
C VAL A 392 -15.84 26.22 13.78
N LEU A 393 -15.05 25.52 12.98
CA LEU A 393 -13.63 25.22 13.21
C LEU A 393 -12.67 26.24 12.55
N GLU A 394 -13.16 27.30 11.93
CA GLU A 394 -12.33 28.32 11.25
C GLU A 394 -11.24 28.92 12.16
N ASN A 395 -11.49 28.99 13.48
CA ASN A 395 -10.54 29.47 14.46
C ASN A 395 -9.54 28.41 14.97
N VAL A 396 -9.66 27.16 14.52
CA VAL A 396 -8.74 26.10 14.92
C VAL A 396 -7.46 26.20 14.09
N PRO A 397 -6.27 26.27 14.73
CA PRO A 397 -5.02 26.30 13.99
C PRO A 397 -4.87 25.12 13.04
N THR A 398 -4.38 25.33 11.83
CA THR A 398 -4.23 24.30 10.78
C THR A 398 -3.49 23.05 11.27
N TRP A 399 -2.41 23.24 12.07
CA TRP A 399 -1.66 22.11 12.62
C TRP A 399 -2.50 21.20 13.55
N VAL A 400 -3.47 21.77 14.27
CA VAL A 400 -4.40 20.98 15.12
C VAL A 400 -5.31 20.15 14.23
N MET A 401 -5.81 20.70 13.14
CA MET A 401 -6.65 19.96 12.19
C MET A 401 -5.87 18.81 11.55
N VAL A 402 -4.65 19.09 11.08
CA VAL A 402 -3.75 18.04 10.53
C VAL A 402 -3.52 16.94 11.57
N LEU A 403 -3.24 17.31 12.82
CA LEU A 403 -3.04 16.36 13.93
C LEU A 403 -4.31 15.52 14.19
N CYS A 404 -5.46 16.17 14.30
CA CYS A 404 -6.74 15.47 14.57
C CYS A 404 -7.08 14.49 13.45
N ILE A 405 -6.93 14.90 12.19
CA ILE A 405 -7.18 14.03 11.03
C ILE A 405 -6.19 12.88 11.00
N ALA A 406 -4.89 13.13 11.21
CA ALA A 406 -3.88 12.09 11.23
C ALA A 406 -4.16 11.05 12.32
N VAL A 407 -4.51 11.50 13.55
CA VAL A 407 -4.86 10.61 14.67
C VAL A 407 -6.13 9.82 14.36
N LEU A 408 -7.19 10.48 13.90
CA LEU A 408 -8.47 9.85 13.58
C LEU A 408 -8.29 8.76 12.52
N VAL A 409 -7.68 9.10 11.40
CA VAL A 409 -7.49 8.17 10.28
C VAL A 409 -6.56 7.02 10.68
N LEU A 410 -5.51 7.29 11.45
CA LEU A 410 -4.60 6.26 11.95
C LEU A 410 -5.32 5.27 12.89
N LEU A 411 -6.19 5.73 13.78
CA LEU A 411 -6.97 4.85 14.65
C LEU A 411 -8.00 4.03 13.88
N LEU A 412 -8.61 4.61 12.87
CA LEU A 412 -9.57 3.90 12.00
C LEU A 412 -8.90 2.83 11.16
N THR A 413 -7.74 3.12 10.58
CA THR A 413 -7.01 2.16 9.74
C THR A 413 -6.48 0.95 10.52
N GLU A 414 -6.32 1.04 11.84
CA GLU A 414 -6.00 -0.14 12.68
C GLU A 414 -7.11 -1.18 12.71
N LEU A 415 -8.36 -0.76 12.53
CA LEU A 415 -9.54 -1.63 12.59
C LEU A 415 -10.08 -1.99 11.21
N THR A 416 -9.68 -1.24 10.18
CA THR A 416 -10.18 -1.38 8.81
C THR A 416 -9.02 -1.44 7.81
N SER A 417 -9.30 -1.79 6.56
CA SER A 417 -8.29 -1.77 5.50
C SER A 417 -7.79 -0.36 5.21
N ASN A 418 -6.47 -0.15 5.12
CA ASN A 418 -5.85 1.13 4.75
C ASN A 418 -6.49 1.75 3.51
N THR A 419 -6.73 0.92 2.51
CA THR A 419 -7.31 1.35 1.23
C THR A 419 -8.78 1.75 1.37
N ALA A 420 -9.56 0.98 2.13
CA ALA A 420 -10.96 1.29 2.41
C ALA A 420 -11.11 2.56 3.23
N THR A 421 -10.27 2.74 4.26
CA THR A 421 -10.21 3.96 5.06
C THR A 421 -9.91 5.16 4.17
N THR A 422 -8.88 5.06 3.32
CA THR A 422 -8.54 6.13 2.39
C THR A 422 -9.68 6.48 1.44
N ALA A 423 -10.25 5.49 0.76
CA ALA A 423 -11.34 5.70 -0.19
C ALA A 423 -12.57 6.38 0.44
N THR A 424 -12.86 6.05 1.69
CA THR A 424 -13.99 6.62 2.43
C THR A 424 -13.73 8.06 2.89
N PHE A 425 -12.52 8.31 3.40
CA PHE A 425 -12.23 9.59 4.06
C PHE A 425 -11.69 10.66 3.14
N LEU A 426 -11.12 10.32 1.97
CA LEU A 426 -10.61 11.32 1.02
C LEU A 426 -11.62 12.43 0.70
N PRO A 427 -12.86 12.13 0.22
CA PRO A 427 -13.80 13.19 -0.14
C PRO A 427 -14.29 13.98 1.10
N VAL A 428 -14.39 13.34 2.26
CA VAL A 428 -14.79 14.03 3.50
C VAL A 428 -13.71 15.02 3.96
N VAL A 429 -12.45 14.56 3.97
CA VAL A 429 -11.30 15.40 4.39
C VAL A 429 -11.08 16.54 3.41
N ALA A 430 -11.29 16.32 2.11
CA ALA A 430 -11.23 17.36 1.10
C ALA A 430 -12.34 18.40 1.30
N GLY A 431 -13.59 17.95 1.60
CA GLY A 431 -14.69 18.84 1.93
C GLY A 431 -14.40 19.70 3.17
N ILE A 432 -13.78 19.11 4.20
CA ILE A 432 -13.33 19.85 5.40
C ILE A 432 -12.30 20.92 5.02
N ALA A 433 -11.28 20.57 4.21
CA ALA A 433 -10.26 21.51 3.79
C ALA A 433 -10.87 22.70 3.03
N MET A 434 -11.75 22.43 2.07
CA MET A 434 -12.45 23.49 1.31
C MET A 434 -13.31 24.38 2.21
N GLY A 435 -14.03 23.79 3.18
CA GLY A 435 -14.86 24.57 4.11
C GLY A 435 -14.09 25.46 5.08
N MET A 436 -12.79 25.18 5.26
CA MET A 436 -11.87 25.99 6.05
C MET A 436 -11.01 26.93 5.19
N ASP A 437 -11.31 27.04 3.90
CA ASP A 437 -10.51 27.81 2.93
C ASP A 437 -9.02 27.40 2.89
N LEU A 438 -8.77 26.09 3.11
CA LEU A 438 -7.43 25.53 3.06
C LEU A 438 -7.19 24.82 1.72
N PRO A 439 -5.95 24.81 1.20
CA PRO A 439 -5.60 23.96 0.08
C PRO A 439 -5.94 22.49 0.41
N VAL A 440 -6.65 21.81 -0.49
CA VAL A 440 -7.16 20.43 -0.25
C VAL A 440 -6.05 19.47 0.20
N MET A 441 -4.86 19.61 -0.38
CA MET A 441 -3.70 18.79 -0.04
C MET A 441 -3.25 18.93 1.43
N THR A 442 -3.55 20.04 2.08
CA THR A 442 -3.18 20.32 3.48
C THR A 442 -3.72 19.26 4.45
N LEU A 443 -4.91 18.74 4.19
CA LEU A 443 -5.56 17.73 5.01
C LEU A 443 -5.55 16.33 4.35
N VAL A 444 -5.63 16.25 3.03
CA VAL A 444 -5.67 15.00 2.28
C VAL A 444 -4.34 14.23 2.36
N VAL A 445 -3.20 14.89 2.19
CA VAL A 445 -1.89 14.22 2.23
C VAL A 445 -1.62 13.58 3.60
N PRO A 446 -1.77 14.30 4.74
CA PRO A 446 -1.56 13.68 6.05
C PRO A 446 -2.56 12.56 6.36
N ALA A 447 -3.82 12.66 5.89
CA ALA A 447 -4.80 11.60 6.04
C ALA A 447 -4.34 10.31 5.35
N VAL A 448 -3.85 10.39 4.12
CA VAL A 448 -3.37 9.24 3.34
C VAL A 448 -2.10 8.64 3.92
N LEU A 449 -1.16 9.48 4.35
CA LEU A 449 0.04 9.00 5.04
C LEU A 449 -0.33 8.26 6.32
N ALA A 450 -1.23 8.82 7.14
CA ALA A 450 -1.72 8.20 8.37
C ALA A 450 -2.46 6.88 8.10
N ALA A 451 -3.28 6.82 7.04
CA ALA A 451 -4.00 5.61 6.64
C ALA A 451 -3.06 4.43 6.30
N SER A 452 -1.82 4.70 5.92
CA SER A 452 -0.81 3.68 5.62
C SER A 452 0.00 3.23 6.83
N MET A 453 -0.21 3.85 8.01
CA MET A 453 0.60 3.68 9.23
C MET A 453 -0.17 2.89 10.30
N ALA A 454 -0.35 1.58 10.10
CA ALA A 454 -1.07 0.71 11.04
C ALA A 454 -0.15 -0.39 11.55
N PHE A 455 0.18 -0.35 12.86
CA PHE A 455 1.22 -1.19 13.46
C PHE A 455 0.75 -2.02 14.66
N MET A 456 -0.47 -1.78 15.20
CA MET A 456 -0.89 -2.37 16.49
C MET A 456 -1.53 -3.73 16.35
N LEU A 457 -2.34 -3.96 15.30
CA LEU A 457 -3.18 -5.14 15.21
C LEU A 457 -2.80 -6.06 14.05
N PRO A 458 -2.92 -7.39 14.20
CA PRO A 458 -2.71 -8.33 13.11
C PRO A 458 -3.63 -8.09 11.91
N VAL A 459 -4.86 -7.65 12.17
CA VAL A 459 -5.88 -7.43 11.13
C VAL A 459 -5.69 -6.13 10.36
N ALA A 460 -4.89 -5.20 10.89
CA ALA A 460 -4.69 -3.87 10.32
C ALA A 460 -4.05 -3.92 8.93
N THR A 461 -3.05 -4.78 8.75
CA THR A 461 -2.36 -4.94 7.46
C THR A 461 -2.03 -6.40 7.17
N PRO A 462 -1.99 -6.81 5.87
CA PRO A 462 -1.55 -8.15 5.52
C PRO A 462 -0.14 -8.50 6.03
N PRO A 463 0.86 -7.63 6.01
CA PRO A 463 2.16 -7.86 6.65
C PRO A 463 2.07 -8.26 8.12
N ASN A 464 1.24 -7.54 8.90
CA ASN A 464 1.03 -7.85 10.32
C ASN A 464 0.40 -9.24 10.49
N ALA A 465 -0.62 -9.57 9.69
CA ALA A 465 -1.28 -10.88 9.71
C ALA A 465 -0.30 -12.02 9.38
N VAL A 466 0.53 -11.85 8.35
CA VAL A 466 1.52 -12.84 7.90
C VAL A 466 2.55 -13.11 9.00
N VAL A 467 3.07 -12.06 9.62
CA VAL A 467 4.06 -12.20 10.71
C VAL A 467 3.44 -12.78 11.97
N PHE A 468 2.23 -12.37 12.32
CA PHE A 468 1.47 -12.96 13.43
C PHE A 468 1.21 -14.46 13.22
N GLY A 469 0.83 -14.85 12.00
CA GLY A 469 0.61 -16.24 11.59
C GLY A 469 1.86 -17.13 11.72
N SER A 470 3.06 -16.57 11.80
CA SER A 470 4.30 -17.30 12.02
C SER A 470 4.42 -17.94 13.43
N GLY A 471 3.59 -17.52 14.39
CA GLY A 471 3.63 -17.96 15.78
C GLY A 471 4.83 -17.44 16.60
N HIS A 472 5.63 -16.54 16.03
CA HIS A 472 6.77 -15.91 16.73
C HIS A 472 6.41 -14.61 17.43
N VAL A 473 5.22 -14.04 17.15
CA VAL A 473 4.74 -12.79 17.73
C VAL A 473 3.33 -13.00 18.28
N SER A 474 3.10 -12.56 19.50
CA SER A 474 1.76 -12.53 20.11
C SER A 474 1.06 -11.18 19.86
N ILE A 475 -0.27 -11.13 20.01
CA ILE A 475 -1.06 -9.88 19.91
C ILE A 475 -0.53 -8.84 20.91
N GLY A 476 -0.26 -9.23 22.16
CA GLY A 476 0.27 -8.31 23.17
C GLY A 476 1.64 -7.74 22.82
N GLN A 477 2.49 -8.52 22.14
CA GLN A 477 3.77 -8.03 21.64
C GLN A 477 3.58 -7.06 20.47
N MET A 478 2.68 -7.36 19.55
CA MET A 478 2.38 -6.45 18.43
C MET A 478 1.79 -5.14 18.93
N LEU A 479 0.82 -5.19 19.85
CA LEU A 479 0.26 -4.00 20.50
C LEU A 479 1.34 -3.15 21.16
N ARG A 480 2.20 -3.77 21.96
CA ARG A 480 3.28 -3.04 22.69
C ARG A 480 4.25 -2.36 21.73
N GLY A 481 4.64 -2.99 20.63
CA GLY A 481 5.50 -2.38 19.61
C GLY A 481 4.76 -1.33 18.79
N GLY A 482 3.53 -1.66 18.36
CA GLY A 482 2.73 -0.85 17.47
C GLY A 482 2.27 0.47 18.07
N VAL A 483 1.87 0.50 19.35
CA VAL A 483 1.44 1.74 20.03
C VAL A 483 2.53 2.82 19.94
N TRP A 484 3.78 2.48 20.21
CA TRP A 484 4.87 3.44 20.13
C TRP A 484 5.08 3.92 18.69
N LEU A 485 5.01 3.01 17.72
CA LEU A 485 5.17 3.40 16.31
C LEU A 485 3.99 4.21 15.79
N ASN A 486 2.76 3.95 16.24
CA ASN A 486 1.60 4.76 15.90
C ASN A 486 1.71 6.19 16.42
N ILE A 487 2.12 6.35 17.68
CA ILE A 487 2.38 7.69 18.24
C ILE A 487 3.45 8.41 17.43
N ILE A 488 4.56 7.73 17.15
CA ILE A 488 5.65 8.29 16.35
C ILE A 488 5.21 8.58 14.92
N ALA A 489 4.37 7.73 14.32
CA ALA A 489 3.84 7.94 12.98
C ALA A 489 3.08 9.26 12.85
N VAL A 490 2.24 9.60 13.83
CA VAL A 490 1.55 10.90 13.85
C VAL A 490 2.56 12.05 13.81
N PHE A 491 3.62 12.00 14.65
CA PHE A 491 4.65 13.02 14.63
C PHE A 491 5.46 13.02 13.33
N MET A 492 5.70 11.85 12.73
CA MET A 492 6.38 11.74 11.43
C MET A 492 5.55 12.34 10.31
N VAL A 493 4.24 12.11 10.30
CA VAL A 493 3.31 12.74 9.35
C VAL A 493 3.32 14.25 9.53
N MET A 494 3.17 14.74 10.76
CA MET A 494 3.25 16.17 11.07
C MET A 494 4.58 16.78 10.60
N PHE A 495 5.70 16.17 10.97
CA PHE A 495 7.03 16.62 10.56
C PHE A 495 7.16 16.65 9.03
N THR A 496 6.65 15.64 8.34
CA THR A 496 6.70 15.57 6.88
C THR A 496 5.92 16.70 6.24
N MET A 497 4.74 17.02 6.75
CA MET A 497 3.94 18.15 6.26
C MET A 497 4.68 19.46 6.42
N TYR A 498 5.29 19.72 7.58
CA TYR A 498 6.04 20.97 7.81
C TYR A 498 7.37 21.05 7.09
N ALA A 499 8.11 19.93 6.97
CA ALA A 499 9.45 19.93 6.42
C ALA A 499 9.49 19.84 4.88
N PHE A 500 8.56 19.11 4.29
CA PHE A 500 8.64 18.72 2.88
C PHE A 500 7.44 19.16 2.03
N ALA A 501 6.23 19.28 2.61
CA ALA A 501 5.04 19.55 1.82
C ALA A 501 5.06 20.95 1.16
N GLY A 502 5.60 21.95 1.83
CA GLY A 502 5.77 23.29 1.28
C GLY A 502 6.69 23.30 0.05
N TRP A 503 7.82 22.61 0.16
CA TRP A 503 8.79 22.53 -0.93
C TRP A 503 8.32 21.63 -2.09
N ALA A 504 7.70 20.50 -1.79
CA ALA A 504 7.30 19.53 -2.80
C ALA A 504 5.97 19.89 -3.49
N PHE A 505 5.02 20.43 -2.75
CA PHE A 505 3.64 20.63 -3.20
C PHE A 505 3.20 22.11 -3.18
N GLY A 506 4.04 23.05 -2.73
CA GLY A 506 3.68 24.45 -2.61
C GLY A 506 2.67 24.76 -1.50
N ILE A 507 2.49 23.86 -0.52
CA ILE A 507 1.54 24.01 0.59
C ILE A 507 2.18 24.86 1.69
N THR A 508 1.53 25.95 2.08
CA THR A 508 1.86 26.74 3.28
C THR A 508 0.98 26.26 4.43
N LEU A 509 1.60 25.80 5.53
CA LEU A 509 0.92 25.33 6.75
C LEU A 509 0.92 26.40 7.83
#